data_e39d6bedb7c71669bf248cd0a252b6aa
#
_entry.id   e39d6bedb7c71669bf248cd0a252b6aa
#
_cell.length_a   1.000
_cell.length_b   1.000
_cell.length_c   1.000
_cell.angle_alpha   90.00
_cell.angle_beta   90.00
_cell.angle_gamma   90.00
#
_symmetry.space_group_name_H-M   'P 1'
#
loop_
_entity.id
_entity.type
_entity.pdbx_description
1 polymer ?
#
loop_
_entity_poly.entity_id
_entity_poly.type
_entity_poly.pdbx_seq_one_letter_code
_entity_poly.pdbx_strand_id
1 'polypeptide(L)'
;MVSDITIRRARRDDVAGIQRVARQSWHETYGSFIPEETLVELLDEGYSEEYLDRALSTSGTAFFVAEDEYSVIGYVSCEPPAGGFVGQVSIYVAPDYWGEGIGSQLLDRAREYLATKDADALQDVVLASNDVGNAFYRKHFEQAKETTVEMGDQEFDANVYRAEL
;
A
#
# COMPACT_ATOMS: atom_id res chain seq x y z
N MET A 1 1.40 -24.19 -3.33
CA MET A 1 0.16 -23.87 -4.03
C MET A 1 -0.60 -22.81 -3.27
N VAL A 2 -0.91 -21.72 -3.92
CA VAL A 2 -1.66 -20.64 -3.30
C VAL A 2 -3.10 -21.10 -3.11
N SER A 3 -3.63 -21.00 -1.89
CA SER A 3 -5.05 -21.21 -1.65
C SER A 3 -5.83 -20.11 -2.37
N ASP A 4 -7.11 -20.30 -2.52
CA ASP A 4 -7.97 -19.32 -3.18
C ASP A 4 -7.87 -17.97 -2.47
N ILE A 5 -7.47 -16.96 -3.22
CA ILE A 5 -7.33 -15.60 -2.72
C ILE A 5 -8.53 -14.79 -3.21
N THR A 6 -9.18 -14.09 -2.29
CA THR A 6 -10.29 -13.20 -2.60
C THR A 6 -9.85 -11.76 -2.40
N ILE A 7 -10.12 -10.93 -3.40
CA ILE A 7 -9.89 -9.48 -3.29
C ILE A 7 -11.26 -8.83 -3.13
N ARG A 8 -11.42 -8.04 -2.07
CA ARG A 8 -12.70 -7.38 -1.77
C ARG A 8 -12.49 -6.06 -1.06
N ARG A 9 -13.54 -5.27 -0.98
CA ARG A 9 -13.52 -4.01 -0.22
C ARG A 9 -13.29 -4.32 1.26
N ALA A 10 -12.45 -3.55 1.90
CA ALA A 10 -12.20 -3.70 3.33
C ALA A 10 -13.40 -3.27 4.17
N ARG A 11 -13.57 -3.92 5.30
CA ARG A 11 -14.61 -3.63 6.29
C ARG A 11 -13.97 -3.33 7.63
N ARG A 12 -14.74 -2.83 8.58
CA ARG A 12 -14.24 -2.53 9.93
C ARG A 12 -13.58 -3.73 10.60
N ASP A 13 -14.10 -4.93 10.33
CA ASP A 13 -13.54 -6.16 10.87
C ASP A 13 -12.12 -6.45 10.36
N ASP A 14 -11.69 -5.77 9.31
CA ASP A 14 -10.37 -5.98 8.71
C ASP A 14 -9.27 -5.11 9.33
N VAL A 15 -9.61 -4.18 10.21
CA VAL A 15 -8.63 -3.24 10.80
C VAL A 15 -7.44 -3.99 11.42
N ALA A 16 -7.71 -4.99 12.25
CA ALA A 16 -6.63 -5.76 12.89
C ALA A 16 -5.76 -6.49 11.87
N GLY A 17 -6.37 -7.02 10.80
CA GLY A 17 -5.65 -7.70 9.73
C GLY A 17 -4.77 -6.74 8.94
N ILE A 18 -5.28 -5.57 8.61
CA ILE A 18 -4.51 -4.52 7.92
C ILE A 18 -3.32 -4.10 8.77
N GLN A 19 -3.54 -3.85 10.06
CA GLN A 19 -2.47 -3.49 10.99
C GLN A 19 -1.39 -4.55 11.06
N ARG A 20 -1.79 -5.82 11.10
CA ARG A 20 -0.84 -6.94 11.15
C ARG A 20 0.00 -7.01 9.88
N VAL A 21 -0.62 -6.90 8.72
CA VAL A 21 0.09 -6.92 7.43
C VAL A 21 1.05 -5.73 7.34
N ALA A 22 0.60 -4.53 7.73
CA ALA A 22 1.45 -3.34 7.74
C ALA A 22 2.68 -3.57 8.62
N ARG A 23 2.48 -4.07 9.83
CA ARG A 23 3.57 -4.35 10.76
C ARG A 23 4.57 -5.35 10.21
N GLN A 24 4.09 -6.48 9.71
CA GLN A 24 4.94 -7.54 9.16
C GLN A 24 5.71 -7.07 7.94
N SER A 25 5.04 -6.43 6.99
CA SER A 25 5.67 -6.00 5.76
C SER A 25 6.65 -4.85 5.98
N TRP A 26 6.34 -3.90 6.85
CA TRP A 26 7.21 -2.76 7.14
C TRP A 26 8.48 -3.21 7.88
N HIS A 27 8.37 -4.13 8.84
CA HIS A 27 9.55 -4.63 9.53
C HIS A 27 10.48 -5.38 8.58
N GLU A 28 9.94 -6.19 7.69
CA GLU A 28 10.74 -6.92 6.70
C GLU A 28 11.36 -5.96 5.68
N THR A 29 10.61 -4.95 5.25
CA THR A 29 11.04 -4.03 4.19
C THR A 29 11.99 -2.95 4.71
N TYR A 30 11.70 -2.38 5.86
CA TYR A 30 12.39 -1.18 6.38
C TYR A 30 13.23 -1.43 7.62
N GLY A 31 13.10 -2.59 8.26
CA GLY A 31 13.73 -2.85 9.56
C GLY A 31 15.24 -2.85 9.55
N SER A 32 15.87 -3.03 8.40
CA SER A 32 17.33 -3.03 8.30
C SER A 32 17.94 -1.61 8.27
N PHE A 33 17.16 -0.58 7.99
CA PHE A 33 17.69 0.79 7.87
C PHE A 33 16.86 1.86 8.58
N ILE A 34 15.67 1.53 9.07
CA ILE A 34 14.88 2.45 9.89
C ILE A 34 14.85 1.90 11.31
N PRO A 35 15.19 2.72 12.34
CA PRO A 35 15.13 2.26 13.73
C PRO A 35 13.75 1.77 14.11
N GLU A 36 13.69 0.73 14.94
CA GLU A 36 12.43 0.12 15.34
C GLU A 36 11.48 1.11 16.02
N GLU A 37 12.01 1.97 16.88
CA GLU A 37 11.19 3.01 17.53
C GLU A 37 10.49 3.90 16.52
N THR A 38 11.20 4.27 15.46
CA THR A 38 10.65 5.08 14.37
C THR A 38 9.57 4.32 13.62
N LEU A 39 9.82 3.04 13.31
CA LEU A 39 8.81 2.21 12.63
C LEU A 39 7.53 2.09 13.45
N VAL A 40 7.65 1.84 14.75
CA VAL A 40 6.50 1.73 15.64
C VAL A 40 5.70 3.03 15.67
N GLU A 41 6.38 4.17 15.78
CA GLU A 41 5.70 5.47 15.78
C GLU A 41 4.97 5.74 14.47
N LEU A 42 5.61 5.45 13.33
CA LEU A 42 4.98 5.65 12.02
C LEU A 42 3.79 4.72 11.80
N LEU A 43 3.91 3.49 12.24
CA LEU A 43 2.80 2.53 12.16
C LEU A 43 1.63 2.94 13.05
N ASP A 44 1.93 3.40 14.26
CA ASP A 44 0.89 3.86 15.21
C ASP A 44 0.17 5.10 14.68
N GLU A 45 0.87 6.00 13.99
CA GLU A 45 0.25 7.19 13.40
C GLU A 45 -0.53 6.87 12.13
N GLY A 46 0.05 6.08 11.22
CA GLY A 46 -0.52 5.81 9.91
C GLY A 46 -1.56 4.70 9.87
N TYR A 47 -1.54 3.82 10.86
CA TYR A 47 -2.41 2.64 10.91
C TYR A 47 -3.10 2.48 12.25
N SER A 48 -3.40 3.58 12.93
CA SER A 48 -4.17 3.54 14.17
C SER A 48 -5.57 3.01 13.89
N GLU A 49 -6.18 2.36 14.87
CA GLU A 49 -7.55 1.89 14.78
C GLU A 49 -8.50 3.05 14.44
N GLU A 50 -8.31 4.19 15.09
CA GLU A 50 -9.12 5.40 14.87
C GLU A 50 -9.00 5.90 13.42
N TYR A 51 -7.77 5.97 12.89
CA TYR A 51 -7.54 6.39 11.51
C TYR A 51 -8.20 5.43 10.52
N LEU A 52 -7.98 4.13 10.70
CA LEU A 52 -8.52 3.11 9.79
C LEU A 52 -10.05 3.06 9.85
N ASP A 53 -10.64 3.15 11.03
CA ASP A 53 -12.09 3.21 11.16
C ASP A 53 -12.67 4.39 10.39
N ARG A 54 -12.02 5.54 10.49
CA ARG A 54 -12.43 6.75 9.77
C ARG A 54 -12.26 6.57 8.26
N ALA A 55 -11.13 6.06 7.82
CA ALA A 55 -10.84 5.85 6.40
C ALA A 55 -11.83 4.85 5.78
N LEU A 56 -12.19 3.81 6.51
CA LEU A 56 -13.13 2.80 6.02
C LEU A 56 -14.58 3.27 6.02
N SER A 57 -14.88 4.35 6.74
CA SER A 57 -16.23 4.89 6.89
C SER A 57 -16.53 6.06 5.97
N THR A 58 -15.50 6.68 5.37
CA THR A 58 -15.68 7.85 4.51
C THR A 58 -15.66 7.46 3.04
N SER A 59 -16.34 8.28 2.21
CA SER A 59 -16.30 8.13 0.77
C SER A 59 -15.12 8.92 0.23
N GLY A 60 -14.06 8.31 -0.10
CA GLY A 60 -12.86 8.97 -0.61
C GLY A 60 -11.79 7.94 -0.72
N THR A 61 -10.95 7.84 0.31
CA THR A 61 -9.96 6.78 0.39
C THR A 61 -10.66 5.43 0.48
N ALA A 62 -10.23 4.49 -0.35
CA ALA A 62 -10.76 3.12 -0.31
C ALA A 62 -9.65 2.15 0.01
N PHE A 63 -9.97 1.15 0.82
CA PHE A 63 -9.08 0.03 1.08
C PHE A 63 -9.68 -1.23 0.49
N PHE A 64 -8.85 -2.03 -0.18
CA PHE A 64 -9.19 -3.38 -0.60
C PHE A 64 -8.23 -4.34 0.06
N VAL A 65 -8.74 -5.48 0.46
CA VAL A 65 -7.92 -6.51 1.11
C VAL A 65 -7.87 -7.77 0.26
N ALA A 66 -6.75 -8.46 0.37
CA ALA A 66 -6.61 -9.82 -0.12
C ALA A 66 -6.73 -10.74 1.08
N GLU A 67 -7.60 -11.73 1.00
CA GLU A 67 -7.73 -12.71 2.08
C GLU A 67 -7.61 -14.13 1.53
N ASP A 68 -6.99 -14.99 2.33
CA ASP A 68 -7.03 -16.43 2.12
C ASP A 68 -8.22 -17.02 2.90
N GLU A 69 -8.23 -18.31 3.16
CA GLU A 69 -9.32 -18.95 3.89
C GLU A 69 -9.46 -18.44 5.33
N TYR A 70 -8.41 -17.88 5.90
CA TYR A 70 -8.34 -17.60 7.34
C TYR A 70 -8.11 -16.17 7.73
N SER A 71 -7.44 -15.38 6.87
CA SER A 71 -6.99 -14.07 7.30
C SER A 71 -6.71 -13.12 6.13
N VAL A 72 -6.63 -11.83 6.47
CA VAL A 72 -6.12 -10.80 5.56
C VAL A 72 -4.63 -11.00 5.39
N ILE A 73 -4.17 -11.08 4.14
CA ILE A 73 -2.76 -11.30 3.79
C ILE A 73 -2.16 -10.16 2.98
N GLY A 74 -2.95 -9.19 2.60
CA GLY A 74 -2.48 -8.02 1.88
C GLY A 74 -3.56 -6.97 1.80
N TYR A 75 -3.15 -5.74 1.44
CA TYR A 75 -4.11 -4.67 1.22
C TYR A 75 -3.54 -3.63 0.25
N VAL A 76 -4.44 -2.85 -0.33
CA VAL A 76 -4.10 -1.65 -1.09
C VAL A 76 -4.97 -0.51 -0.59
N SER A 77 -4.35 0.66 -0.38
CA SER A 77 -5.09 1.89 -0.14
C SER A 77 -5.11 2.71 -1.41
N CYS A 78 -6.25 3.31 -1.72
CA CYS A 78 -6.46 4.09 -2.92
C CYS A 78 -6.99 5.46 -2.53
N GLU A 79 -6.29 6.52 -2.91
CA GLU A 79 -6.75 7.88 -2.69
C GLU A 79 -7.08 8.52 -4.03
N PRO A 80 -8.34 8.95 -4.23
CA PRO A 80 -8.72 9.66 -5.45
C PRO A 80 -7.94 10.96 -5.60
N PRO A 81 -7.86 11.50 -6.83
CA PRO A 81 -7.20 12.78 -7.05
C PRO A 81 -7.84 13.90 -6.23
N ALA A 82 -7.00 14.71 -5.58
CA ALA A 82 -7.45 15.84 -4.75
C ALA A 82 -7.13 17.17 -5.45
N GLY A 83 -7.62 17.36 -6.67
CA GLY A 83 -7.38 18.58 -7.41
C GLY A 83 -6.49 18.38 -8.64
N GLY A 84 -6.49 17.20 -9.19
CA GLY A 84 -5.76 16.84 -10.40
C GLY A 84 -6.34 15.57 -10.97
N PHE A 85 -5.53 14.77 -11.65
CA PHE A 85 -5.97 13.55 -12.30
C PHE A 85 -5.18 12.33 -11.87
N VAL A 86 -4.32 12.45 -10.83
CA VAL A 86 -3.46 11.37 -10.38
C VAL A 86 -3.93 10.87 -9.02
N GLY A 87 -4.32 9.61 -8.95
CA GLY A 87 -4.65 8.94 -7.70
C GLY A 87 -3.41 8.37 -7.03
N GLN A 88 -3.46 8.15 -5.73
CA GLN A 88 -2.37 7.58 -4.95
C GLN A 88 -2.72 6.14 -4.56
N VAL A 89 -1.73 5.26 -4.62
CA VAL A 89 -1.89 3.88 -4.15
C VAL A 89 -0.74 3.50 -3.24
N SER A 90 -1.02 2.61 -2.28
CA SER A 90 -0.01 1.96 -1.46
C SER A 90 -0.41 0.51 -1.32
N ILE A 91 0.51 -0.41 -1.63
CA ILE A 91 0.24 -1.84 -1.65
C ILE A 91 1.20 -2.55 -0.71
N TYR A 92 0.69 -3.36 0.19
CA TYR A 92 1.50 -4.18 1.08
C TYR A 92 0.92 -5.58 1.15
N VAL A 93 1.81 -6.57 1.11
CA VAL A 93 1.46 -7.99 1.19
C VAL A 93 2.32 -8.61 2.28
N ALA A 94 1.74 -9.50 3.08
CA ALA A 94 2.49 -10.21 4.11
C ALA A 94 3.69 -10.92 3.47
N PRO A 95 4.89 -10.83 4.08
CA PRO A 95 6.11 -11.33 3.44
C PRO A 95 6.07 -12.80 2.99
N ASP A 96 5.37 -13.66 3.72
CA ASP A 96 5.25 -15.07 3.36
C ASP A 96 4.50 -15.30 2.05
N TYR A 97 3.79 -14.28 1.56
CA TYR A 97 2.99 -14.36 0.34
C TYR A 97 3.61 -13.59 -0.82
N TRP A 98 4.82 -13.06 -0.67
CA TRP A 98 5.50 -12.35 -1.75
C TRP A 98 5.79 -13.29 -2.92
N GLY A 99 5.71 -12.76 -4.15
CA GLY A 99 6.00 -13.53 -5.35
C GLY A 99 4.86 -14.41 -5.85
N GLU A 100 3.66 -14.26 -5.29
CA GLU A 100 2.51 -15.10 -5.66
C GLU A 100 1.43 -14.33 -6.45
N GLY A 101 1.73 -13.11 -6.88
CA GLY A 101 0.83 -12.32 -7.72
C GLY A 101 -0.27 -11.58 -6.98
N ILE A 102 -0.25 -11.57 -5.64
CA ILE A 102 -1.28 -10.92 -4.84
C ILE A 102 -1.23 -9.40 -5.01
N GLY A 103 -0.03 -8.82 -5.02
CA GLY A 103 0.14 -7.39 -5.26
C GLY A 103 -0.45 -6.95 -6.58
N SER A 104 -0.29 -7.75 -7.63
CA SER A 104 -0.85 -7.45 -8.95
C SER A 104 -2.38 -7.49 -8.94
N GLN A 105 -2.97 -8.43 -8.22
CA GLN A 105 -4.43 -8.51 -8.08
C GLN A 105 -4.98 -7.32 -7.32
N LEU A 106 -4.28 -6.90 -6.26
CA LEU A 106 -4.65 -5.69 -5.50
C LEU A 106 -4.54 -4.44 -6.37
N LEU A 107 -3.48 -4.34 -7.17
CA LEU A 107 -3.30 -3.22 -8.09
C LEU A 107 -4.42 -3.14 -9.12
N ASP A 108 -4.82 -4.27 -9.69
CA ASP A 108 -5.92 -4.30 -10.66
C ASP A 108 -7.21 -3.76 -10.04
N ARG A 109 -7.48 -4.11 -8.82
CA ARG A 109 -8.65 -3.64 -8.11
C ARG A 109 -8.59 -2.14 -7.84
N ALA A 110 -7.40 -1.64 -7.48
CA ALA A 110 -7.16 -0.21 -7.29
C ALA A 110 -7.39 0.58 -8.59
N ARG A 111 -6.92 0.04 -9.72
CA ARG A 111 -7.14 0.67 -11.03
C ARG A 111 -8.62 0.81 -11.36
N GLU A 112 -9.39 -0.25 -11.13
CA GLU A 112 -10.83 -0.23 -11.37
C GLU A 112 -11.51 0.86 -10.54
N TYR A 113 -11.16 0.94 -9.25
CA TYR A 113 -11.74 1.94 -8.36
C TYR A 113 -11.40 3.36 -8.79
N LEU A 114 -10.11 3.63 -9.02
CA LEU A 114 -9.65 4.98 -9.36
C LEU A 114 -10.19 5.45 -10.72
N ALA A 115 -10.40 4.53 -11.66
CA ALA A 115 -11.03 4.87 -12.94
C ALA A 115 -12.45 5.42 -12.75
N THR A 116 -13.14 5.01 -11.69
CA THR A 116 -14.48 5.54 -11.38
C THR A 116 -14.44 6.89 -10.66
N LYS A 117 -13.25 7.39 -10.30
CA LYS A 117 -13.05 8.60 -9.50
C LYS A 117 -12.31 9.71 -10.24
N ASP A 118 -12.47 9.75 -11.54
CA ASP A 118 -11.88 10.79 -12.40
C ASP A 118 -10.35 10.82 -12.41
N ALA A 119 -9.71 9.71 -12.08
CA ALA A 119 -8.27 9.58 -12.18
C ALA A 119 -7.89 9.17 -13.60
N ASP A 120 -6.84 9.79 -14.15
CA ASP A 120 -6.25 9.40 -15.43
C ASP A 120 -4.98 8.58 -15.22
N ALA A 121 -4.41 8.66 -14.04
CA ALA A 121 -3.18 7.97 -13.68
C ALA A 121 -3.19 7.64 -12.20
N LEU A 122 -2.29 6.75 -11.81
CA LEU A 122 -2.06 6.44 -10.40
C LEU A 122 -0.56 6.44 -10.14
N GLN A 123 -0.19 6.73 -8.89
CA GLN A 123 1.22 6.76 -8.50
C GLN A 123 1.43 6.26 -7.09
N ASP A 124 2.67 5.85 -6.82
CA ASP A 124 3.16 5.60 -5.46
C ASP A 124 4.58 6.11 -5.34
N VAL A 125 4.96 6.46 -4.13
CA VAL A 125 6.32 6.88 -3.78
C VAL A 125 6.95 5.76 -2.96
N VAL A 126 8.05 5.22 -3.45
CA VAL A 126 8.70 4.04 -2.89
C VAL A 126 10.11 4.38 -2.47
N LEU A 127 10.49 4.09 -1.24
CA LEU A 127 11.85 4.35 -0.78
C LEU A 127 12.86 3.62 -1.69
N ALA A 128 13.95 4.29 -2.03
CA ALA A 128 14.97 3.74 -2.92
C ALA A 128 15.54 2.42 -2.38
N SER A 129 15.59 2.28 -1.06
CA SER A 129 16.09 1.07 -0.39
C SER A 129 15.08 -0.07 -0.29
N ASN A 130 13.85 0.15 -0.74
CA ASN A 130 12.81 -0.87 -0.74
C ASN A 130 12.91 -1.71 -2.02
N ASP A 131 13.77 -2.72 -2.01
CA ASP A 131 14.04 -3.54 -3.20
C ASP A 131 12.80 -4.26 -3.71
N VAL A 132 11.99 -4.80 -2.81
CA VAL A 132 10.76 -5.53 -3.16
C VAL A 132 9.75 -4.62 -3.82
N GLY A 133 9.51 -3.44 -3.23
CA GLY A 133 8.59 -2.46 -3.77
C GLY A 133 9.04 -1.93 -5.13
N ASN A 134 10.32 -1.57 -5.25
CA ASN A 134 10.85 -1.08 -6.51
C ASN A 134 10.75 -2.13 -7.62
N ALA A 135 11.07 -3.39 -7.33
CA ALA A 135 10.94 -4.46 -8.30
C ALA A 135 9.50 -4.65 -8.76
N PHE A 136 8.54 -4.59 -7.83
CA PHE A 136 7.13 -4.70 -8.15
C PHE A 136 6.66 -3.56 -9.05
N TYR A 137 6.96 -2.31 -8.65
CA TYR A 137 6.48 -1.16 -9.41
C TYR A 137 7.13 -1.04 -10.79
N ARG A 138 8.39 -1.46 -10.96
CA ARG A 138 9.04 -1.46 -12.29
C ARG A 138 8.33 -2.36 -13.29
N LYS A 139 7.64 -3.39 -12.84
CA LYS A 139 6.88 -4.29 -13.73
C LYS A 139 5.59 -3.67 -14.23
N HIS A 140 5.02 -2.74 -13.48
CA HIS A 140 3.67 -2.24 -13.73
C HIS A 140 3.62 -0.75 -14.03
N PHE A 141 4.65 0.00 -13.64
CA PHE A 141 4.69 1.46 -13.68
C PHE A 141 5.97 1.93 -14.33
N GLU A 142 5.98 3.21 -14.72
CA GLU A 142 7.20 3.89 -15.14
C GLU A 142 7.72 4.72 -13.97
N GLN A 143 9.03 4.78 -13.81
CA GLN A 143 9.64 5.65 -12.83
C GLN A 143 9.57 7.08 -13.38
N ALA A 144 8.77 7.92 -12.74
CA ALA A 144 8.54 9.28 -13.20
C ALA A 144 9.63 10.25 -12.76
N LYS A 145 10.11 10.10 -11.53
CA LYS A 145 11.17 10.96 -10.97
C LYS A 145 11.71 10.38 -9.67
N GLU A 146 12.77 10.98 -9.18
CA GLU A 146 13.33 10.72 -7.86
C GLU A 146 12.92 11.86 -6.92
N THR A 147 12.80 11.56 -5.63
CA THR A 147 12.45 12.52 -4.61
C THR A 147 13.02 12.08 -3.27
N THR A 148 12.67 12.76 -2.20
CA THR A 148 13.03 12.38 -0.84
C THR A 148 11.77 12.32 0.02
N VAL A 149 11.81 11.48 1.04
CA VAL A 149 10.71 11.29 1.99
C VAL A 149 11.28 11.36 3.40
N GLU A 150 10.62 12.11 4.27
CA GLU A 150 10.97 12.13 5.69
C GLU A 150 10.24 10.99 6.40
N MET A 151 11.01 10.20 7.16
CA MET A 151 10.47 9.17 8.02
C MET A 151 11.11 9.33 9.40
N GLY A 152 10.35 9.82 10.34
CA GLY A 152 10.86 10.25 11.63
C GLY A 152 11.75 11.49 11.45
N ASP A 153 12.94 11.46 11.97
CA ASP A 153 13.90 12.56 11.88
C ASP A 153 14.86 12.44 10.70
N GLN A 154 14.70 11.40 9.87
CA GLN A 154 15.61 11.12 8.76
C GLN A 154 14.96 11.31 7.43
N GLU A 155 15.75 11.73 6.44
CA GLU A 155 15.34 11.88 5.07
C GLU A 155 15.90 10.72 4.25
N PHE A 156 15.06 10.11 3.41
CA PHE A 156 15.43 8.97 2.58
C PHE A 156 15.15 9.27 1.12
N ASP A 157 16.03 8.81 0.24
CA ASP A 157 15.79 8.87 -1.20
C ASP A 157 14.62 7.96 -1.55
N ALA A 158 13.81 8.40 -2.50
CA ALA A 158 12.63 7.66 -2.95
C ALA A 158 12.42 7.82 -4.44
N ASN A 159 11.70 6.86 -5.00
CA ASN A 159 11.33 6.86 -6.41
C ASN A 159 9.81 7.07 -6.54
N VAL A 160 9.42 7.90 -7.49
CA VAL A 160 8.00 8.10 -7.81
C VAL A 160 7.67 7.23 -9.03
N TYR A 161 6.72 6.34 -8.89
CA TYR A 161 6.24 5.48 -9.97
C TYR A 161 4.85 5.92 -10.38
N ARG A 162 4.63 6.02 -11.66
CA ARG A 162 3.34 6.45 -12.23
C ARG A 162 2.94 5.55 -13.39
N ALA A 163 1.65 5.26 -13.49
CA ALA A 163 1.08 4.54 -14.61
C ALA A 163 -0.23 5.20 -15.02
N GLU A 164 -0.51 5.17 -16.32
CA GLU A 164 -1.80 5.62 -16.83
C GLU A 164 -2.86 4.56 -16.54
N LEU A 165 -4.08 4.99 -16.33
CA LEU A 165 -5.23 4.10 -16.15
C LEU A 165 -5.77 3.57 -17.46
#